data_24b53538b5cb576720a6e026ddd56c1a
#
_entry.id   24b53538b5cb576720a6e026ddd56c1a
#
_cell.length_a   1.000
_cell.length_b   1.000
_cell.length_c   1.000
_cell.angle_alpha   90.00
_cell.angle_beta   90.00
_cell.angle_gamma   90.00
#
_symmetry.space_group_name_H-M   'P 1'
#
loop_
_entity.id
_entity.type
_entity.pdbx_description
1 polymer ?
#
loop_
_entity_poly.entity_id
_entity_poly.type
_entity_poly.pdbx_seq_one_letter_code
_entity_poly.pdbx_strand_id
1 'polypeptide(L)'
;MDNMENKNENAQEQQNAPVDGEYSFFYGHKPKEEQSSTQDEAAKAEPGTPKAEKKPFWKKPSAMVAGVLVAAMLAGFGGSAIGNAVFGGSNGGTTVYEGKRPTTVINTASIDTSKQMTAAEVYAANVNSTVGITTQVTTNYWGYTTQSAVSGSGFIYSSDGYIITNYHVIESASSIKVTLYDGKSYDAQLVGYDESNDVAVLKIDAKDLTPVTIGDSGNLNVGDSVIAIGNPLGELTFSLTSGAVSALDREVTMSNNVTMELIQTDCAINSGNSGGALFNLYGEVIGITNAKYSGSSGSGASIDNIGFAIPINSVRSIVDSIIEKGYVAKPYIGVMVADVSDEAKSYGTPAGAAVASVTEGGPAEKAGLQANDIITAVNGKEISGKSDLSSIIADCAAGDKLTLSVYRQGQTLTVTVTVGEQTTSALANQQQSQQSQQYQQQQTMPDIFGFGG
;
A
#
# COMPACT_ATOMS: atom_id res chain seq x y z
N MET A 1 -7.05 -59.81 37.13
CA MET A 1 -8.26 -59.50 36.36
C MET A 1 -7.93 -58.19 35.69
N ASP A 2 -7.28 -58.32 34.64
CA ASP A 2 -7.64 -58.20 33.21
C ASP A 2 -7.57 -56.74 32.79
N ASN A 3 -6.51 -56.45 32.06
CA ASN A 3 -6.28 -56.54 30.61
C ASN A 3 -7.00 -55.43 29.83
N MET A 4 -6.28 -54.57 29.17
CA MET A 4 -6.03 -54.49 27.72
C MET A 4 -5.24 -53.22 27.45
N GLU A 5 -3.97 -53.32 27.09
CA GLU A 5 -3.44 -53.35 25.70
C GLU A 5 -3.81 -52.09 24.88
N ASN A 6 -2.84 -51.19 24.70
CA ASN A 6 -1.86 -51.14 23.60
C ASN A 6 -2.48 -50.85 22.21
N LYS A 7 -2.11 -49.70 21.68
CA LYS A 7 -1.87 -49.34 20.25
C LYS A 7 -2.00 -47.83 20.11
N ASN A 8 -1.16 -47.02 19.51
CA ASN A 8 -0.24 -47.22 18.41
C ASN A 8 0.74 -46.06 18.34
N GLU A 9 1.94 -46.42 18.03
CA GLU A 9 2.99 -45.58 17.47
C GLU A 9 2.58 -45.02 16.10
N ASN A 10 3.20 -43.91 15.74
CA ASN A 10 3.44 -43.30 14.45
C ASN A 10 2.74 -41.94 14.24
N ALA A 11 3.43 -40.90 14.69
CA ALA A 11 3.36 -39.61 14.03
C ALA A 11 4.78 -39.26 13.58
N GLN A 12 4.97 -39.37 12.28
CA GLN A 12 6.18 -39.00 11.57
C GLN A 12 6.46 -37.51 11.73
N GLU A 13 7.70 -37.20 12.07
CA GLU A 13 8.32 -35.91 11.86
C GLU A 13 8.12 -35.47 10.40
N GLN A 14 7.35 -34.42 10.18
CA GLN A 14 7.42 -33.62 8.96
C GLN A 14 8.24 -32.37 9.26
N GLN A 15 9.44 -32.38 8.74
CA GLN A 15 10.36 -31.27 8.64
C GLN A 15 9.69 -30.11 7.90
N ASN A 16 9.61 -28.95 8.57
CA ASN A 16 9.26 -27.68 7.95
C ASN A 16 10.44 -27.24 7.08
N ALA A 17 10.26 -27.32 5.76
CA ALA A 17 11.07 -26.60 4.78
C ALA A 17 10.51 -25.18 4.61
N PRO A 18 11.35 -24.15 4.44
CA PRO A 18 10.88 -22.82 4.16
C PRO A 18 10.27 -22.76 2.77
N VAL A 19 9.07 -22.20 2.67
CA VAL A 19 8.38 -21.96 1.40
C VAL A 19 8.89 -20.64 0.85
N ASP A 20 9.77 -20.73 -0.15
CA ASP A 20 10.13 -19.60 -1.00
C ASP A 20 8.90 -19.19 -1.82
N GLY A 21 8.29 -18.07 -1.47
CA GLY A 21 7.20 -17.45 -2.21
C GLY A 21 7.71 -16.67 -3.42
N GLU A 22 7.92 -17.33 -4.55
CA GLU A 22 8.09 -16.67 -5.84
C GLU A 22 6.75 -16.08 -6.29
N TYR A 23 6.62 -14.74 -6.25
CA TYR A 23 5.52 -14.05 -6.91
C TYR A 23 5.80 -13.97 -8.41
N SER A 24 5.26 -14.92 -9.18
CA SER A 24 5.21 -14.81 -10.63
C SER A 24 3.92 -14.13 -11.07
N PHE A 25 4.01 -12.90 -11.57
CA PHE A 25 2.94 -12.26 -12.32
C PHE A 25 2.82 -12.89 -13.69
N PHE A 26 1.76 -13.67 -13.92
CA PHE A 26 1.41 -14.18 -15.23
C PHE A 26 0.81 -13.04 -16.08
N TYR A 27 1.61 -12.40 -16.93
CA TYR A 27 1.12 -11.75 -18.13
C TYR A 27 1.20 -12.77 -19.29
N GLY A 28 0.12 -13.50 -19.49
CA GLY A 28 -0.03 -14.36 -20.63
C GLY A 28 -0.72 -13.67 -21.78
N HIS A 29 0.02 -13.05 -22.67
CA HIS A 29 -0.35 -12.93 -24.08
C HIS A 29 0.94 -12.79 -24.88
N LYS A 30 1.40 -13.90 -25.44
CA LYS A 30 2.38 -13.89 -26.53
C LYS A 30 1.64 -13.63 -27.84
N PRO A 31 2.11 -12.69 -28.69
CA PRO A 31 1.65 -12.59 -30.05
C PRO A 31 2.12 -13.85 -30.84
N LYS A 32 1.24 -14.39 -31.66
CA LYS A 32 1.54 -15.43 -32.63
C LYS A 32 2.51 -14.86 -33.67
N GLU A 33 3.71 -15.40 -33.73
CA GLU A 33 4.62 -15.18 -34.86
C GLU A 33 4.04 -15.90 -36.08
N GLU A 34 3.70 -15.15 -37.11
CA GLU A 34 3.52 -15.65 -38.45
C GLU A 34 4.91 -15.95 -39.03
N GLN A 35 5.19 -17.21 -39.25
CA GLN A 35 6.35 -17.66 -40.03
C GLN A 35 6.11 -17.39 -41.51
N SER A 36 6.73 -16.35 -42.04
CA SER A 36 7.00 -16.18 -43.45
C SER A 36 8.12 -17.10 -43.89
N SER A 37 7.82 -18.16 -44.63
CA SER A 37 8.82 -18.91 -45.36
C SER A 37 8.94 -18.42 -46.80
N THR A 38 9.94 -17.59 -47.05
CA THR A 38 10.50 -17.37 -48.37
C THR A 38 11.43 -18.53 -48.70
N GLN A 39 11.13 -19.26 -49.77
CA GLN A 39 12.14 -20.02 -50.48
C GLN A 39 12.15 -19.57 -51.94
N ASP A 40 13.21 -18.85 -52.30
CA ASP A 40 13.74 -18.76 -53.65
C ASP A 40 14.25 -20.14 -54.08
N GLU A 41 13.90 -20.57 -55.28
CA GLU A 41 14.84 -21.30 -56.08
C GLU A 41 14.56 -21.17 -57.57
N ALA A 42 15.63 -20.96 -58.27
CA ALA A 42 15.78 -20.53 -59.63
C ALA A 42 15.61 -21.68 -60.67
N ALA A 43 15.12 -21.26 -61.79
CA ALA A 43 15.41 -21.63 -63.17
C ALA A 43 15.98 -23.01 -63.53
N LYS A 44 15.30 -23.77 -64.46
CA LYS A 44 15.90 -24.21 -65.75
C LYS A 44 14.86 -24.83 -66.69
N ALA A 45 14.79 -24.17 -67.86
CA ALA A 45 14.74 -24.66 -69.23
C ALA A 45 13.90 -25.88 -69.67
N GLU A 46 13.09 -25.62 -70.67
CA GLU A 46 12.33 -26.43 -71.63
C GLU A 46 13.05 -27.65 -72.25
N PRO A 47 12.38 -28.56 -73.00
CA PRO A 47 11.40 -28.31 -74.07
C PRO A 47 10.29 -29.38 -74.28
N GLY A 48 9.31 -29.07 -75.11
CA GLY A 48 8.63 -30.01 -75.99
C GLY A 48 7.13 -30.21 -75.77
N THR A 49 6.37 -29.58 -76.65
CA THR A 49 4.91 -29.77 -76.87
C THR A 49 4.58 -31.18 -77.34
N PRO A 50 3.39 -31.71 -77.02
CA PRO A 50 2.39 -31.85 -78.07
C PRO A 50 0.98 -31.35 -77.67
N LYS A 51 0.27 -30.83 -78.66
CA LYS A 51 -1.11 -30.40 -78.65
C LYS A 51 -2.04 -31.47 -78.10
N ALA A 52 -2.78 -31.16 -77.05
CA ALA A 52 -3.89 -31.99 -76.59
C ALA A 52 -5.21 -31.30 -76.87
N GLU A 53 -6.11 -32.06 -77.50
CA GLU A 53 -7.46 -31.70 -77.91
C GLU A 53 -8.27 -31.07 -76.74
N LYS A 54 -9.02 -30.02 -77.04
CA LYS A 54 -9.99 -29.35 -76.15
C LYS A 54 -11.15 -30.31 -75.85
N LYS A 55 -11.14 -30.99 -74.72
CA LYS A 55 -12.34 -31.65 -74.19
C LYS A 55 -13.29 -30.55 -73.61
N PRO A 56 -14.60 -30.73 -73.75
CA PRO A 56 -15.54 -29.71 -73.28
C PRO A 56 -15.47 -29.52 -71.77
N PHE A 57 -15.42 -28.30 -71.33
CA PHE A 57 -15.22 -27.79 -69.96
C PHE A 57 -16.10 -28.47 -68.89
N TRP A 58 -17.27 -28.94 -69.28
CA TRP A 58 -18.28 -29.55 -68.40
C TRP A 58 -17.96 -30.99 -67.86
N LYS A 59 -16.91 -31.62 -68.33
CA LYS A 59 -16.54 -33.00 -67.92
C LYS A 59 -15.38 -33.11 -66.91
N LYS A 60 -14.93 -31.96 -66.33
CA LYS A 60 -13.92 -31.98 -65.27
C LYS A 60 -14.61 -32.03 -63.91
N PRO A 61 -14.27 -32.96 -63.00
CA PRO A 61 -14.90 -33.04 -61.70
C PRO A 61 -14.80 -31.72 -60.89
N SER A 62 -13.73 -30.95 -61.08
CA SER A 62 -13.55 -29.63 -60.46
C SER A 62 -14.56 -28.57 -60.95
N ALA A 63 -15.02 -28.64 -62.23
CA ALA A 63 -16.03 -27.72 -62.73
C ALA A 63 -17.43 -28.05 -62.21
N MET A 64 -17.72 -29.33 -62.05
CA MET A 64 -18.97 -29.77 -61.40
C MET A 64 -19.06 -29.32 -59.95
N VAL A 65 -17.97 -29.47 -59.18
CA VAL A 65 -17.91 -29.03 -57.75
C VAL A 65 -18.05 -27.48 -57.66
N ALA A 66 -17.38 -26.73 -58.55
CA ALA A 66 -17.53 -25.29 -58.61
C ALA A 66 -18.97 -24.85 -58.97
N GLY A 67 -19.60 -25.54 -59.97
CA GLY A 67 -20.99 -25.32 -60.32
C GLY A 67 -21.99 -25.56 -59.17
N VAL A 68 -21.77 -26.67 -58.42
CA VAL A 68 -22.62 -27.00 -57.28
C VAL A 68 -22.41 -26.00 -56.15
N LEU A 69 -21.19 -25.52 -55.91
CA LEU A 69 -20.92 -24.50 -54.88
C LEU A 69 -21.56 -23.17 -55.23
N VAL A 70 -21.49 -22.73 -56.51
CA VAL A 70 -22.16 -21.52 -56.98
C VAL A 70 -23.69 -21.65 -56.90
N ALA A 71 -24.25 -22.79 -57.30
CA ALA A 71 -25.67 -23.09 -57.15
C ALA A 71 -26.13 -23.09 -55.69
N ALA A 72 -25.31 -23.66 -54.79
CA ALA A 72 -25.60 -23.67 -53.33
C ALA A 72 -25.52 -22.25 -52.74
N MET A 73 -24.57 -21.41 -53.16
CA MET A 73 -24.52 -20.04 -52.77
C MET A 73 -25.71 -19.22 -53.24
N LEU A 74 -26.11 -19.41 -54.52
CA LEU A 74 -27.29 -18.72 -55.09
C LEU A 74 -28.60 -19.21 -54.42
N ALA A 75 -28.70 -20.51 -54.13
CA ALA A 75 -29.83 -21.06 -53.39
C ALA A 75 -29.86 -20.57 -51.93
N GLY A 76 -28.67 -20.43 -51.28
CA GLY A 76 -28.53 -19.84 -49.95
C GLY A 76 -28.95 -18.38 -49.87
N PHE A 77 -28.54 -17.56 -50.86
CA PHE A 77 -28.98 -16.17 -50.96
C PHE A 77 -30.45 -16.05 -51.32
N GLY A 78 -30.93 -16.85 -52.28
CA GLY A 78 -32.36 -16.87 -52.64
C GLY A 78 -33.24 -17.40 -51.51
N GLY A 79 -32.77 -18.46 -50.81
CA GLY A 79 -33.48 -19.03 -49.67
C GLY A 79 -33.57 -18.04 -48.49
N SER A 80 -32.51 -17.29 -48.27
CA SER A 80 -32.52 -16.23 -47.22
C SER A 80 -33.49 -15.10 -47.58
N ALA A 81 -33.54 -14.67 -48.82
CA ALA A 81 -34.45 -13.63 -49.26
C ALA A 81 -35.93 -14.08 -49.24
N ILE A 82 -36.20 -15.31 -49.65
CA ILE A 82 -37.54 -15.94 -49.60
C ILE A 82 -37.94 -16.27 -48.15
N GLY A 83 -36.99 -16.79 -47.34
CA GLY A 83 -37.22 -16.99 -45.93
C GLY A 83 -37.61 -15.74 -45.17
N ASN A 84 -36.92 -14.63 -45.51
CA ASN A 84 -37.24 -13.33 -44.90
C ASN A 84 -38.59 -12.74 -45.43
N ALA A 85 -38.97 -13.05 -46.66
CA ALA A 85 -40.26 -12.60 -47.24
C ALA A 85 -41.46 -13.45 -46.84
N VAL A 86 -41.27 -14.76 -46.56
CA VAL A 86 -42.33 -15.69 -46.23
C VAL A 86 -42.51 -15.93 -44.73
N PHE A 87 -41.41 -15.87 -43.99
CA PHE A 87 -41.39 -16.08 -42.52
C PHE A 87 -41.06 -14.80 -41.72
N GLY A 88 -40.81 -13.68 -42.41
CA GLY A 88 -40.54 -12.38 -41.83
C GLY A 88 -41.75 -11.67 -41.28
N GLY A 89 -42.59 -12.42 -40.61
CA GLY A 89 -43.59 -11.82 -39.75
C GLY A 89 -42.97 -11.51 -38.40
N SER A 90 -42.65 -10.30 -38.16
CA SER A 90 -42.04 -9.70 -36.99
C SER A 90 -40.53 -9.46 -37.16
N ASN A 91 -40.17 -8.28 -37.61
CA ASN A 91 -38.89 -7.69 -37.41
C ASN A 91 -38.64 -7.57 -35.87
N GLY A 92 -38.21 -8.65 -35.27
CA GLY A 92 -37.56 -8.63 -33.96
C GLY A 92 -36.14 -8.06 -34.12
N GLY A 93 -36.02 -6.92 -34.77
CA GLY A 93 -34.78 -6.16 -34.77
C GLY A 93 -34.48 -5.82 -33.32
N THR A 94 -33.31 -6.22 -32.83
CA THR A 94 -32.82 -5.75 -31.56
C THR A 94 -32.86 -4.23 -31.56
N THR A 95 -33.85 -3.64 -30.89
CA THR A 95 -33.96 -2.20 -30.77
C THR A 95 -32.92 -1.78 -29.74
N VAL A 96 -31.80 -1.23 -30.21
CA VAL A 96 -30.81 -0.59 -29.35
C VAL A 96 -31.36 0.79 -29.01
N TYR A 97 -31.64 0.99 -27.74
CA TYR A 97 -32.05 2.30 -27.24
C TYR A 97 -30.78 3.09 -26.91
N GLU A 98 -30.45 4.06 -27.78
CA GLU A 98 -29.35 5.00 -27.54
C GLU A 98 -29.83 6.13 -26.65
N GLY A 99 -29.19 6.26 -25.47
CA GLY A 99 -29.44 7.38 -24.57
C GLY A 99 -28.85 8.66 -25.11
N LYS A 100 -29.67 9.65 -25.38
CA LYS A 100 -29.25 11.02 -25.77
C LYS A 100 -29.06 11.89 -24.54
N ARG A 101 -28.13 11.53 -23.66
CA ARG A 101 -27.76 12.44 -22.57
C ARG A 101 -26.80 13.49 -23.09
N PRO A 102 -27.04 14.79 -22.83
CA PRO A 102 -26.04 15.81 -23.11
C PRO A 102 -24.81 15.52 -22.23
N THR A 103 -23.61 15.73 -22.79
CA THR A 103 -22.37 15.70 -22.04
C THR A 103 -22.44 16.80 -20.96
N THR A 104 -22.38 16.42 -19.70
CA THR A 104 -22.28 17.40 -18.61
C THR A 104 -20.90 18.01 -18.64
N VAL A 105 -20.79 19.28 -19.03
CA VAL A 105 -19.52 20.03 -18.89
C VAL A 105 -19.49 20.63 -17.50
N ILE A 106 -18.56 20.15 -16.68
CA ILE A 106 -18.33 20.71 -15.35
C ILE A 106 -17.48 21.97 -15.53
N ASN A 107 -18.05 23.11 -15.18
CA ASN A 107 -17.31 24.37 -15.15
C ASN A 107 -16.71 24.53 -13.76
N THR A 108 -15.42 24.26 -13.61
CA THR A 108 -14.69 24.33 -12.33
C THR A 108 -14.75 25.75 -11.70
N ALA A 109 -14.87 26.79 -12.52
CA ALA A 109 -15.00 28.17 -12.02
C ALA A 109 -16.36 28.48 -11.36
N SER A 110 -17.35 27.61 -11.51
CA SER A 110 -18.71 27.76 -10.92
C SER A 110 -19.05 26.71 -9.87
N ILE A 111 -18.07 25.92 -9.42
CA ILE A 111 -18.28 24.95 -8.33
C ILE A 111 -18.48 25.70 -7.03
N ASP A 112 -19.62 25.46 -6.39
CA ASP A 112 -19.99 26.06 -5.10
C ASP A 112 -19.63 25.07 -3.96
N THR A 113 -18.45 25.25 -3.40
CA THR A 113 -17.94 24.40 -2.29
C THR A 113 -18.67 24.61 -0.97
N SER A 114 -19.57 25.60 -0.87
CA SER A 114 -20.44 25.78 0.29
C SER A 114 -21.61 24.80 0.33
N LYS A 115 -21.78 24.02 -0.73
CA LYS A 115 -22.83 23.00 -0.89
C LYS A 115 -22.21 21.62 -1.19
N GLN A 116 -22.98 20.59 -0.90
CA GLN A 116 -22.58 19.25 -1.33
C GLN A 116 -22.45 19.17 -2.83
N MET A 117 -21.30 18.73 -3.28
CA MET A 117 -20.94 18.51 -4.67
C MET A 117 -21.26 17.08 -5.11
N THR A 118 -21.44 16.89 -6.39
CA THR A 118 -21.40 15.54 -6.98
C THR A 118 -19.97 15.00 -7.00
N ALA A 119 -19.80 13.70 -7.09
CA ALA A 119 -18.47 13.07 -7.21
C ALA A 119 -17.64 13.65 -8.37
N ALA A 120 -18.29 13.98 -9.48
CA ALA A 120 -17.63 14.59 -10.65
C ALA A 120 -17.14 16.02 -10.35
N GLU A 121 -17.88 16.79 -9.58
CA GLU A 121 -17.48 18.15 -9.15
C GLU A 121 -16.35 18.10 -8.13
N VAL A 122 -16.40 17.18 -7.14
CA VAL A 122 -15.29 16.98 -6.20
C VAL A 122 -14.00 16.61 -6.94
N TYR A 123 -14.09 15.73 -7.94
CA TYR A 123 -12.94 15.37 -8.76
C TYR A 123 -12.40 16.57 -9.52
N ALA A 124 -13.26 17.29 -10.23
CA ALA A 124 -12.85 18.44 -11.03
C ALA A 124 -12.23 19.56 -10.20
N ALA A 125 -12.71 19.76 -8.95
CA ALA A 125 -12.17 20.74 -8.02
C ALA A 125 -10.79 20.35 -7.48
N ASN A 126 -10.53 19.04 -7.26
CA ASN A 126 -9.41 18.58 -6.45
C ASN A 126 -8.36 17.75 -7.22
N VAL A 127 -8.59 17.39 -8.48
CA VAL A 127 -7.64 16.58 -9.26
C VAL A 127 -6.28 17.27 -9.44
N ASN A 128 -6.26 18.60 -9.57
CA ASN A 128 -5.03 19.38 -9.68
C ASN A 128 -4.25 19.45 -8.33
N SER A 129 -4.92 19.17 -7.24
CA SER A 129 -4.32 19.14 -5.90
C SER A 129 -3.83 17.74 -5.51
N THR A 130 -4.12 16.72 -6.33
CA THR A 130 -3.68 15.34 -6.15
C THR A 130 -2.44 15.09 -6.99
N VAL A 131 -1.50 14.32 -6.48
CA VAL A 131 -0.23 14.00 -7.14
C VAL A 131 0.03 12.51 -7.17
N GLY A 132 0.71 12.05 -8.22
CA GLY A 132 1.30 10.72 -8.28
C GLY A 132 2.71 10.74 -7.70
N ILE A 133 3.07 9.70 -6.96
CA ILE A 133 4.40 9.54 -6.37
C ILE A 133 5.00 8.24 -6.90
N THR A 134 6.23 8.35 -7.42
CA THR A 134 7.01 7.19 -7.84
C THR A 134 8.33 7.21 -7.08
N THR A 135 8.65 6.12 -6.41
CA THR A 135 9.90 5.96 -5.67
C THR A 135 10.74 4.85 -6.28
N GLN A 136 12.05 4.97 -6.18
CA GLN A 136 12.98 3.91 -6.54
C GLN A 136 13.58 3.34 -5.26
N VAL A 137 13.47 2.04 -5.12
CA VAL A 137 14.07 1.29 -4.01
C VAL A 137 15.23 0.46 -4.57
N THR A 138 16.41 0.63 -3.98
CA THR A 138 17.60 -0.12 -4.37
C THR A 138 17.88 -1.20 -3.32
N THR A 139 17.75 -2.46 -3.70
CA THR A 139 18.03 -3.60 -2.82
C THR A 139 19.33 -4.29 -3.26
N ASN A 140 20.25 -4.48 -2.32
CA ASN A 140 21.46 -5.27 -2.53
C ASN A 140 21.28 -6.67 -1.94
N TYR A 141 21.25 -7.68 -2.81
CA TYR A 141 21.19 -9.07 -2.40
C TYR A 141 22.42 -9.82 -2.91
N TRP A 142 23.29 -10.27 -2.01
CA TRP A 142 24.54 -11.01 -2.34
C TRP A 142 25.42 -10.34 -3.40
N GLY A 143 25.53 -9.00 -3.36
CA GLY A 143 26.32 -8.24 -4.32
C GLY A 143 25.62 -7.91 -5.64
N TYR A 144 24.38 -8.35 -5.80
CA TYR A 144 23.52 -7.94 -6.92
C TYR A 144 22.62 -6.78 -6.49
N THR A 145 22.69 -5.70 -7.22
CA THR A 145 21.84 -4.53 -7.00
C THR A 145 20.59 -4.65 -7.87
N THR A 146 19.43 -4.70 -7.24
CA THR A 146 18.13 -4.68 -7.93
C THR A 146 17.43 -3.36 -7.65
N GLN A 147 16.88 -2.73 -8.67
CA GLN A 147 16.05 -1.54 -8.53
C GLN A 147 14.59 -1.93 -8.77
N SER A 148 13.72 -1.53 -7.86
CA SER A 148 12.29 -1.65 -8.00
C SER A 148 11.63 -0.29 -7.85
N ALA A 149 10.53 -0.05 -8.59
CA ALA A 149 9.73 1.15 -8.46
C ALA A 149 8.50 0.85 -7.62
N VAL A 150 8.20 1.73 -6.67
CA VAL A 150 6.95 1.72 -5.90
C VAL A 150 6.16 2.96 -6.29
N SER A 151 4.86 2.78 -6.53
CA SER A 151 3.95 3.86 -6.88
C SER A 151 2.94 4.10 -5.78
N GLY A 152 2.65 5.36 -5.53
CA GLY A 152 1.64 5.81 -4.60
C GLY A 152 1.06 7.15 -5.02
N SER A 153 0.29 7.73 -4.16
CA SER A 153 -0.36 9.03 -4.34
C SER A 153 0.03 9.99 -3.22
N GLY A 154 -0.26 11.24 -3.43
CA GLY A 154 -0.17 12.30 -2.44
C GLY A 154 -1.13 13.43 -2.76
N PHE A 155 -1.13 14.44 -1.94
CA PHE A 155 -1.86 15.67 -2.21
C PHE A 155 -1.08 16.91 -1.78
N ILE A 156 -1.29 17.98 -2.50
CA ILE A 156 -0.62 19.27 -2.28
C ILE A 156 -1.22 19.92 -1.03
N TYR A 157 -0.40 20.10 -0.02
CA TYR A 157 -0.78 20.71 1.25
C TYR A 157 -0.67 22.24 1.22
N SER A 158 0.33 22.75 0.49
CA SER A 158 0.57 24.19 0.37
C SER A 158 0.98 24.60 -1.05
N SER A 159 0.71 25.87 -1.39
CA SER A 159 0.97 26.43 -2.73
C SER A 159 2.45 26.52 -3.10
N ASP A 160 3.34 26.42 -2.12
CA ASP A 160 4.80 26.46 -2.30
C ASP A 160 5.42 25.07 -2.44
N GLY A 161 4.61 23.98 -2.43
CA GLY A 161 5.04 22.65 -2.81
C GLY A 161 5.25 21.65 -1.70
N TYR A 162 4.68 21.84 -0.51
CA TYR A 162 4.57 20.77 0.47
C TYR A 162 3.48 19.77 0.06
N ILE A 163 3.81 18.48 0.18
CA ILE A 163 2.96 17.36 -0.24
C ILE A 163 2.88 16.38 0.91
N ILE A 164 1.68 15.88 1.17
CA ILE A 164 1.44 14.82 2.15
C ILE A 164 1.26 13.50 1.42
N THR A 165 1.82 12.43 1.99
CA THR A 165 1.67 11.03 1.54
C THR A 165 1.84 10.08 2.72
N ASN A 166 1.71 8.76 2.48
CA ASN A 166 2.07 7.76 3.50
C ASN A 166 3.58 7.54 3.60
N TYR A 167 4.05 7.19 4.81
CA TYR A 167 5.44 6.81 5.04
C TYR A 167 5.82 5.56 4.23
N HIS A 168 4.98 4.52 4.21
CA HIS A 168 5.27 3.29 3.48
C HIS A 168 5.43 3.49 1.95
N VAL A 169 4.90 4.57 1.38
CA VAL A 169 5.10 4.92 -0.05
C VAL A 169 6.55 5.35 -0.32
N ILE A 170 7.20 5.95 0.68
CA ILE A 170 8.57 6.50 0.54
C ILE A 170 9.60 5.70 1.32
N GLU A 171 9.19 4.66 2.02
CA GLU A 171 10.05 3.81 2.82
C GLU A 171 11.17 3.22 1.96
N SER A 172 12.42 3.34 2.44
CA SER A 172 13.63 2.87 1.74
C SER A 172 13.86 3.46 0.33
N ALA A 173 13.17 4.56 -0.02
CA ALA A 173 13.33 5.20 -1.30
C ALA A 173 14.73 5.82 -1.47
N SER A 174 15.42 5.48 -2.55
CA SER A 174 16.68 6.13 -2.95
C SER A 174 16.43 7.42 -3.75
N SER A 175 15.26 7.54 -4.38
CA SER A 175 14.78 8.76 -5.03
C SER A 175 13.26 8.80 -5.02
N ILE A 176 12.71 10.03 -4.98
CA ILE A 176 11.28 10.28 -4.94
C ILE A 176 10.95 11.25 -6.08
N LYS A 177 10.01 10.88 -6.92
CA LYS A 177 9.50 11.70 -8.02
C LYS A 177 8.00 11.94 -7.83
N VAL A 178 7.60 13.20 -7.92
CA VAL A 178 6.20 13.64 -7.84
C VAL A 178 5.74 14.08 -9.22
N THR A 179 4.61 13.57 -9.66
CA THR A 179 3.99 13.92 -10.94
C THR A 179 2.64 14.58 -10.68
N LEU A 180 2.47 15.79 -11.22
CA LEU A 180 1.23 16.57 -11.14
C LEU A 180 0.23 16.10 -12.21
N TYR A 181 -1.02 16.52 -12.07
CA TYR A 181 -2.08 16.20 -13.03
C TYR A 181 -1.82 16.71 -14.45
N ASP A 182 -1.10 17.83 -14.60
CA ASP A 182 -0.70 18.38 -15.91
C ASP A 182 0.46 17.61 -16.58
N GLY A 183 0.94 16.53 -15.96
CA GLY A 183 2.01 15.68 -16.43
C GLY A 183 3.42 16.17 -16.08
N LYS A 184 3.57 17.33 -15.45
CA LYS A 184 4.88 17.78 -14.98
C LYS A 184 5.36 16.93 -13.81
N SER A 185 6.65 16.59 -13.84
CA SER A 185 7.29 15.79 -12.79
C SER A 185 8.43 16.56 -12.13
N TYR A 186 8.54 16.40 -10.83
CA TYR A 186 9.54 17.07 -9.98
C TYR A 186 10.25 16.02 -9.12
N ASP A 187 11.53 16.21 -8.90
CA ASP A 187 12.23 15.49 -7.86
C ASP A 187 11.81 16.06 -6.50
N ALA A 188 11.44 15.18 -5.58
CA ALA A 188 10.95 15.59 -4.28
C ALA A 188 12.01 15.32 -3.19
N GLN A 189 12.08 16.22 -2.24
CA GLN A 189 12.88 16.07 -1.02
C GLN A 189 11.98 15.61 0.11
N LEU A 190 12.44 14.63 0.89
CA LEU A 190 11.79 14.24 2.14
C LEU A 190 12.06 15.31 3.18
N VAL A 191 11.00 15.96 3.69
CA VAL A 191 11.09 16.93 4.79
C VAL A 191 11.13 16.20 6.12
N GLY A 192 10.26 15.24 6.32
CA GLY A 192 10.20 14.41 7.50
C GLY A 192 9.04 13.40 7.42
N TYR A 193 8.97 12.51 8.41
CA TYR A 193 7.94 11.48 8.46
C TYR A 193 7.65 11.04 9.89
N ASP A 194 6.51 10.39 10.07
CA ASP A 194 6.16 9.61 11.26
C ASP A 194 5.73 8.20 10.85
N GLU A 195 6.57 7.23 11.11
CA GLU A 195 6.32 5.82 10.82
C GLU A 195 5.13 5.26 11.61
N SER A 196 4.94 5.72 12.86
CA SER A 196 3.86 5.21 13.73
C SER A 196 2.47 5.60 13.22
N ASN A 197 2.36 6.76 12.59
CA ASN A 197 1.12 7.25 12.00
C ASN A 197 1.10 7.11 10.47
N ASP A 198 2.11 6.44 9.90
CA ASP A 198 2.25 6.19 8.46
C ASP A 198 2.05 7.45 7.61
N VAL A 199 2.68 8.56 7.99
CA VAL A 199 2.59 9.85 7.28
C VAL A 199 3.99 10.37 6.94
N ALA A 200 4.13 10.96 5.76
CA ALA A 200 5.34 11.64 5.31
C ALA A 200 5.01 12.98 4.64
N VAL A 201 5.93 13.93 4.76
CA VAL A 201 5.87 15.24 4.12
C VAL A 201 7.02 15.36 3.14
N LEU A 202 6.67 15.67 1.89
CA LEU A 202 7.62 15.91 0.81
C LEU A 202 7.61 17.39 0.43
N LYS A 203 8.69 17.83 -0.22
CA LYS A 203 8.83 19.19 -0.78
C LYS A 203 9.30 19.11 -2.21
N ILE A 204 8.58 19.78 -3.11
CA ILE A 204 8.99 19.97 -4.50
C ILE A 204 9.30 21.46 -4.75
N ASP A 205 10.20 21.71 -5.70
CA ASP A 205 10.49 23.08 -6.15
C ASP A 205 9.50 23.52 -7.24
N ALA A 206 8.26 23.76 -6.79
CA ALA A 206 7.17 24.29 -7.63
C ALA A 206 6.43 25.37 -6.86
N LYS A 207 5.84 26.29 -7.59
CA LYS A 207 5.11 27.45 -7.06
C LYS A 207 3.71 27.54 -7.70
N ASP A 208 2.86 28.34 -7.05
CA ASP A 208 1.50 28.60 -7.53
C ASP A 208 0.68 27.31 -7.73
N LEU A 209 0.99 26.31 -6.89
CA LEU A 209 0.22 25.07 -6.85
C LEU A 209 -1.14 25.31 -6.19
N THR A 210 -2.12 24.48 -6.55
CA THR A 210 -3.45 24.49 -5.92
C THR A 210 -3.45 23.51 -4.74
N PRO A 211 -3.45 23.98 -3.47
CA PRO A 211 -3.52 23.09 -2.33
C PRO A 211 -4.93 22.57 -2.12
N VAL A 212 -5.05 21.45 -1.39
CA VAL A 212 -6.33 20.94 -0.93
C VAL A 212 -6.92 21.82 0.18
N THR A 213 -8.22 21.72 0.40
CA THR A 213 -8.86 22.21 1.61
C THR A 213 -8.88 21.09 2.65
N ILE A 214 -8.36 21.35 3.83
CA ILE A 214 -8.38 20.39 4.94
C ILE A 214 -9.71 20.49 5.67
N GLY A 215 -10.39 19.35 5.79
CA GLY A 215 -11.66 19.21 6.51
C GLY A 215 -11.47 18.81 7.98
N ASP A 216 -12.54 18.31 8.57
CA ASP A 216 -12.59 17.86 9.96
C ASP A 216 -13.10 16.40 10.00
N SER A 217 -12.19 15.45 10.26
CA SER A 217 -12.54 14.02 10.37
C SER A 217 -13.33 13.68 11.64
N GLY A 218 -13.36 14.56 12.65
CA GLY A 218 -14.13 14.37 13.87
C GLY A 218 -15.65 14.57 13.70
N ASN A 219 -16.04 15.17 12.58
CA ASN A 219 -17.47 15.45 12.26
C ASN A 219 -18.08 14.42 11.31
N LEU A 220 -17.41 13.28 11.05
CA LEU A 220 -17.89 12.23 10.17
C LEU A 220 -18.95 11.36 10.84
N ASN A 221 -19.88 10.85 10.04
CA ASN A 221 -20.83 9.83 10.43
C ASN A 221 -20.68 8.59 9.53
N VAL A 222 -20.99 7.42 10.08
CA VAL A 222 -21.14 6.21 9.26
C VAL A 222 -22.28 6.42 8.26
N GLY A 223 -22.00 6.18 6.99
CA GLY A 223 -22.91 6.43 5.88
C GLY A 223 -22.65 7.74 5.11
N ASP A 224 -21.78 8.62 5.61
CA ASP A 224 -21.36 9.81 4.86
C ASP A 224 -20.67 9.39 3.55
N SER A 225 -21.04 10.02 2.45
CA SER A 225 -20.42 9.76 1.15
C SER A 225 -19.02 10.34 1.09
N VAL A 226 -18.08 9.53 0.60
CA VAL A 226 -16.67 9.89 0.49
C VAL A 226 -16.11 9.54 -0.87
N ILE A 227 -15.06 10.24 -1.27
CA ILE A 227 -14.42 10.13 -2.58
C ILE A 227 -12.93 10.05 -2.39
N ALA A 228 -12.32 8.98 -2.89
CA ALA A 228 -10.87 8.86 -2.94
C ALA A 228 -10.36 9.22 -4.34
N ILE A 229 -9.32 10.06 -4.40
CA ILE A 229 -8.62 10.42 -5.63
C ILE A 229 -7.15 10.03 -5.46
N GLY A 230 -6.64 9.25 -6.43
CA GLY A 230 -5.27 8.80 -6.44
C GLY A 230 -4.77 8.53 -7.84
N ASN A 231 -3.49 8.15 -7.97
CA ASN A 231 -2.85 7.78 -9.23
C ASN A 231 -2.41 6.30 -9.19
N PRO A 232 -3.36 5.36 -9.26
CA PRO A 232 -3.03 3.94 -9.17
C PRO A 232 -2.06 3.53 -10.28
N LEU A 233 -1.01 2.77 -9.90
CA LEU A 233 0.02 2.22 -10.80
C LEU A 233 0.96 3.24 -11.45
N GLY A 234 0.85 4.55 -11.15
CA GLY A 234 1.75 5.57 -11.71
C GLY A 234 1.62 5.81 -13.24
N GLU A 235 0.90 4.95 -13.94
CA GLU A 235 0.71 4.99 -15.40
C GLU A 235 -0.70 5.40 -15.80
N LEU A 236 -1.65 5.30 -14.90
CA LEU A 236 -3.03 5.66 -15.15
C LEU A 236 -3.28 7.09 -14.70
N THR A 237 -3.94 7.86 -15.56
CA THR A 237 -4.48 9.16 -15.20
C THR A 237 -5.25 9.07 -13.88
N PHE A 238 -5.08 10.07 -13.02
CA PHE A 238 -5.71 10.17 -11.71
C PHE A 238 -7.13 9.61 -11.70
N SER A 239 -7.34 8.63 -10.84
CA SER A 239 -8.61 7.89 -10.79
C SER A 239 -9.40 8.29 -9.56
N LEU A 240 -10.73 8.32 -9.73
CA LEU A 240 -11.69 8.53 -8.65
C LEU A 240 -12.32 7.18 -8.27
N THR A 241 -12.42 6.92 -6.98
CA THR A 241 -13.33 5.91 -6.44
C THR A 241 -14.27 6.56 -5.42
N SER A 242 -15.52 6.13 -5.38
CA SER A 242 -16.54 6.68 -4.48
C SER A 242 -17.17 5.59 -3.65
N GLY A 243 -17.54 5.93 -2.43
CA GLY A 243 -18.17 5.05 -1.47
C GLY A 243 -18.74 5.82 -0.30
N ALA A 244 -18.78 5.18 0.86
CA ALA A 244 -19.24 5.74 2.11
C ALA A 244 -18.27 5.41 3.26
N VAL A 245 -18.36 6.16 4.34
CA VAL A 245 -17.77 5.77 5.62
C VAL A 245 -18.50 4.54 6.14
N SER A 246 -17.79 3.43 6.24
CA SER A 246 -18.34 2.14 6.71
C SER A 246 -18.22 1.96 8.22
N ALA A 247 -17.16 2.52 8.83
CA ALA A 247 -16.97 2.58 10.27
C ALA A 247 -15.96 3.72 10.61
N LEU A 248 -16.04 4.20 11.84
CA LEU A 248 -15.08 5.14 12.43
C LEU A 248 -14.33 4.44 13.55
N ASP A 249 -13.17 4.99 13.91
CA ASP A 249 -12.32 4.56 15.03
C ASP A 249 -12.03 3.04 14.98
N ARG A 250 -11.76 2.54 13.76
CA ARG A 250 -11.46 1.13 13.56
C ARG A 250 -10.02 0.86 13.98
N GLU A 251 -9.84 0.18 15.10
CA GLU A 251 -8.54 -0.29 15.54
C GLU A 251 -7.97 -1.32 14.57
N VAL A 252 -6.83 -1.00 13.97
CA VAL A 252 -6.08 -1.90 13.08
C VAL A 252 -4.66 -2.01 13.59
N THR A 253 -4.25 -3.22 13.98
CA THR A 253 -2.87 -3.48 14.41
C THR A 253 -1.99 -3.77 13.20
N MET A 254 -0.91 -3.02 13.07
CA MET A 254 0.06 -3.08 12.01
C MET A 254 1.06 -4.24 12.20
N SER A 255 1.76 -4.61 11.14
CA SER A 255 2.83 -5.62 11.20
C SER A 255 3.98 -5.29 12.17
N ASN A 256 4.17 -4.01 12.49
CA ASN A 256 5.12 -3.52 13.49
C ASN A 256 4.54 -3.43 14.91
N ASN A 257 3.35 -4.03 15.17
CA ASN A 257 2.60 -3.97 16.43
C ASN A 257 2.15 -2.55 16.86
N VAL A 258 2.09 -1.61 15.94
CA VAL A 258 1.44 -0.31 16.16
C VAL A 258 -0.04 -0.46 15.85
N THR A 259 -0.92 -0.03 16.74
CA THR A 259 -2.37 0.02 16.51
C THR A 259 -2.75 1.45 16.13
N MET A 260 -3.51 1.59 15.05
CA MET A 260 -4.03 2.86 14.56
C MET A 260 -5.55 2.81 14.52
N GLU A 261 -6.18 3.94 14.85
CA GLU A 261 -7.61 4.15 14.64
C GLU A 261 -7.83 4.73 13.25
N LEU A 262 -8.57 3.99 12.40
CA LEU A 262 -8.74 4.31 10.99
C LEU A 262 -10.21 4.53 10.63
N ILE A 263 -10.46 5.34 9.62
CA ILE A 263 -11.72 5.42 8.91
C ILE A 263 -11.81 4.20 7.99
N GLN A 264 -12.85 3.38 8.14
CA GLN A 264 -13.17 2.31 7.20
C GLN A 264 -14.13 2.83 6.12
N THR A 265 -13.88 2.49 4.87
CA THR A 265 -14.71 2.86 3.71
C THR A 265 -14.85 1.69 2.74
N ASP A 266 -15.90 1.71 1.94
CA ASP A 266 -16.09 0.80 0.81
C ASP A 266 -15.58 1.37 -0.53
N CYS A 267 -14.95 2.56 -0.51
CA CYS A 267 -14.17 3.03 -1.64
C CYS A 267 -13.13 1.98 -2.04
N ALA A 268 -12.95 1.75 -3.32
CA ALA A 268 -11.91 0.86 -3.80
C ALA A 268 -10.52 1.47 -3.55
N ILE A 269 -9.88 1.04 -2.46
CA ILE A 269 -8.51 1.44 -2.10
C ILE A 269 -7.58 0.29 -2.45
N ASN A 270 -6.66 0.53 -3.37
CA ASN A 270 -5.69 -0.44 -3.89
C ASN A 270 -4.28 0.16 -3.90
N SER A 271 -3.28 -0.66 -4.18
CA SER A 271 -1.91 -0.20 -4.41
C SER A 271 -1.90 0.93 -5.45
N GLY A 272 -1.25 2.05 -5.10
CA GLY A 272 -1.22 3.27 -5.89
C GLY A 272 -2.19 4.36 -5.43
N ASN A 273 -3.30 4.03 -4.72
CA ASN A 273 -4.09 5.05 -4.04
C ASN A 273 -3.50 5.45 -2.68
N SER A 274 -2.61 4.62 -2.08
CA SER A 274 -1.94 4.93 -0.80
C SER A 274 -1.32 6.32 -0.81
N GLY A 275 -1.57 7.08 0.24
CA GLY A 275 -1.12 8.46 0.41
C GLY A 275 -1.99 9.51 -0.28
N GLY A 276 -2.95 9.09 -1.11
CA GLY A 276 -3.93 9.98 -1.72
C GLY A 276 -4.95 10.52 -0.72
N ALA A 277 -5.74 11.49 -1.16
CA ALA A 277 -6.74 12.12 -0.31
C ALA A 277 -8.08 11.38 -0.34
N LEU A 278 -8.70 11.22 0.82
CA LEU A 278 -10.10 10.91 1.00
C LEU A 278 -10.86 12.22 1.23
N PHE A 279 -11.82 12.53 0.37
CA PHE A 279 -12.60 13.76 0.39
C PHE A 279 -14.03 13.50 0.87
N ASN A 280 -14.60 14.49 1.55
CA ASN A 280 -16.05 14.60 1.73
C ASN A 280 -16.71 15.24 0.49
N LEU A 281 -18.05 15.36 0.49
CA LEU A 281 -18.78 15.98 -0.62
C LEU A 281 -18.64 17.52 -0.70
N TYR A 282 -17.93 18.14 0.24
CA TYR A 282 -17.57 19.56 0.14
C TYR A 282 -16.17 19.77 -0.47
N GLY A 283 -15.52 18.66 -0.92
CA GLY A 283 -14.17 18.70 -1.48
C GLY A 283 -13.07 18.92 -0.46
N GLU A 284 -13.34 18.65 0.79
CA GLU A 284 -12.38 18.79 1.89
C GLU A 284 -11.75 17.43 2.19
N VAL A 285 -10.44 17.41 2.47
CA VAL A 285 -9.70 16.21 2.85
C VAL A 285 -10.04 15.84 4.30
N ILE A 286 -10.63 14.66 4.48
CA ILE A 286 -10.98 14.09 5.78
C ILE A 286 -10.07 12.92 6.18
N GLY A 287 -9.24 12.42 5.26
CA GLY A 287 -8.31 11.34 5.55
C GLY A 287 -7.28 11.12 4.47
N ILE A 288 -6.27 10.32 4.80
CA ILE A 288 -5.21 9.85 3.89
C ILE A 288 -5.48 8.39 3.59
N THR A 289 -5.74 8.05 2.32
CA THR A 289 -6.03 6.66 1.91
C THR A 289 -4.84 5.74 2.18
N ASN A 290 -5.13 4.53 2.68
CA ASN A 290 -4.11 3.57 3.07
C ASN A 290 -4.46 2.17 2.56
N ALA A 291 -3.76 1.72 1.50
CA ALA A 291 -3.98 0.40 0.88
C ALA A 291 -3.24 -0.74 1.60
N LYS A 292 -2.33 -0.43 2.54
CA LYS A 292 -1.55 -1.43 3.29
C LYS A 292 -2.42 -2.41 4.08
N TYR A 293 -3.68 -2.01 4.36
CA TYR A 293 -4.64 -2.77 5.17
C TYR A 293 -5.79 -3.38 4.37
N SER A 294 -5.88 -3.14 3.07
CA SER A 294 -6.87 -3.79 2.24
C SER A 294 -6.51 -5.28 2.08
N GLY A 295 -7.21 -6.07 2.84
CA GLY A 295 -7.26 -7.47 3.10
C GLY A 295 -6.47 -8.49 2.29
N SER A 296 -5.49 -9.13 2.94
CA SER A 296 -5.25 -10.55 2.68
C SER A 296 -5.52 -11.33 3.98
N SER A 297 -6.60 -12.09 4.02
CA SER A 297 -6.75 -13.11 5.05
C SER A 297 -5.76 -14.24 4.75
N GLY A 298 -5.07 -14.77 5.78
CA GLY A 298 -4.16 -15.91 5.64
C GLY A 298 -4.79 -17.20 5.08
N SER A 299 -6.04 -17.14 4.63
CA SER A 299 -6.79 -18.23 3.99
C SER A 299 -6.85 -18.12 2.46
N GLY A 300 -6.16 -17.15 1.83
CA GLY A 300 -6.13 -17.00 0.36
C GLY A 300 -7.41 -16.40 -0.25
N ALA A 301 -8.38 -15.97 0.56
CA ALA A 301 -9.55 -15.23 0.08
C ALA A 301 -9.21 -13.73 0.09
N SER A 302 -9.37 -13.05 -1.05
CA SER A 302 -9.35 -11.59 -1.10
C SER A 302 -10.59 -11.05 -0.36
N ILE A 303 -10.38 -10.07 0.53
CA ILE A 303 -11.49 -9.33 1.13
C ILE A 303 -11.61 -8.06 0.31
N ASP A 304 -12.57 -8.07 -0.62
CA ASP A 304 -12.84 -6.93 -1.48
C ASP A 304 -13.76 -5.92 -0.77
N ASN A 305 -13.65 -4.65 -1.16
CA ASN A 305 -14.48 -3.54 -0.65
C ASN A 305 -14.29 -3.19 0.84
N ILE A 306 -13.11 -3.44 1.40
CA ILE A 306 -12.70 -2.89 2.69
C ILE A 306 -11.47 -2.03 2.44
N GLY A 307 -11.67 -0.72 2.46
CA GLY A 307 -10.62 0.28 2.39
C GLY A 307 -10.46 0.99 3.73
N PHE A 308 -9.28 1.57 3.95
CA PHE A 308 -8.99 2.34 5.14
C PHE A 308 -8.38 3.70 4.79
N ALA A 309 -8.60 4.67 5.66
CA ALA A 309 -7.94 5.96 5.61
C ALA A 309 -7.55 6.42 7.01
N ILE A 310 -6.39 7.07 7.11
CA ILE A 310 -5.92 7.71 8.33
C ILE A 310 -6.71 8.99 8.52
N PRO A 311 -7.40 9.21 9.67
CA PRO A 311 -8.14 10.44 9.91
C PRO A 311 -7.22 11.66 9.82
N ILE A 312 -7.64 12.72 9.12
CA ILE A 312 -6.79 13.90 8.93
C ILE A 312 -6.47 14.61 10.25
N ASN A 313 -7.42 14.60 11.19
CA ASN A 313 -7.21 15.25 12.51
C ASN A 313 -6.10 14.59 13.32
N SER A 314 -5.91 13.26 13.18
CA SER A 314 -4.88 12.54 13.94
C SER A 314 -3.46 12.86 13.48
N VAL A 315 -3.29 13.33 12.24
CA VAL A 315 -1.96 13.60 11.66
C VAL A 315 -1.67 15.07 11.40
N ARG A 316 -2.64 15.96 11.51
CA ARG A 316 -2.47 17.38 11.20
C ARG A 316 -1.36 18.04 12.02
N SER A 317 -1.36 17.86 13.33
CA SER A 317 -0.30 18.44 14.22
C SER A 317 1.08 17.84 13.92
N ILE A 318 1.12 16.57 13.49
CA ILE A 318 2.34 15.87 13.06
C ILE A 318 2.89 16.52 11.79
N VAL A 319 2.03 16.73 10.78
CA VAL A 319 2.38 17.38 9.51
C VAL A 319 2.90 18.80 9.75
N ASP A 320 2.18 19.59 10.56
CA ASP A 320 2.57 20.97 10.90
C ASP A 320 3.95 20.99 11.60
N SER A 321 4.20 20.07 12.55
CA SER A 321 5.50 19.92 13.21
C SER A 321 6.62 19.55 12.23
N ILE A 322 6.36 18.64 11.28
CA ILE A 322 7.33 18.27 10.25
C ILE A 322 7.65 19.47 9.36
N ILE A 323 6.66 20.25 8.94
CA ILE A 323 6.87 21.42 8.09
C ILE A 323 7.68 22.50 8.82
N GLU A 324 7.37 22.74 10.09
CA GLU A 324 8.03 23.80 10.88
C GLU A 324 9.45 23.42 11.34
N LYS A 325 9.63 22.15 11.74
CA LYS A 325 10.86 21.70 12.43
C LYS A 325 11.68 20.70 11.62
N GLY A 326 11.11 20.07 10.59
CA GLY A 326 11.73 18.99 9.84
C GLY A 326 11.63 17.59 10.51
N TYR A 327 10.95 17.51 11.65
CA TYR A 327 10.79 16.25 12.39
C TYR A 327 9.56 16.28 13.31
N VAL A 328 9.14 15.11 13.74
CA VAL A 328 8.13 14.96 14.80
C VAL A 328 8.84 14.81 16.13
N ALA A 329 8.51 15.70 17.03
CA ALA A 329 8.98 15.64 18.41
C ALA A 329 8.09 14.66 19.19
N LYS A 330 8.64 13.50 19.58
CA LYS A 330 7.93 12.56 20.47
C LYS A 330 8.50 12.65 21.88
N PRO A 331 7.64 12.73 22.90
CA PRO A 331 8.10 12.64 24.27
C PRO A 331 8.73 11.26 24.51
N TYR A 332 9.89 11.22 25.14
CA TYR A 332 10.55 9.97 25.47
C TYR A 332 11.36 10.09 26.77
N ILE A 333 11.61 8.97 27.42
CA ILE A 333 12.51 8.91 28.57
C ILE A 333 13.81 8.15 28.30
N GLY A 334 13.92 7.46 27.15
CA GLY A 334 15.15 6.79 26.73
C GLY A 334 15.38 5.46 27.38
N VAL A 335 14.37 4.59 27.43
CA VAL A 335 14.45 3.20 27.90
C VAL A 335 13.87 2.27 26.86
N MET A 336 14.45 1.09 26.72
CA MET A 336 13.82 -0.05 26.08
C MET A 336 13.23 -0.93 27.18
N VAL A 337 11.94 -1.22 27.10
CA VAL A 337 11.22 -1.96 28.13
C VAL A 337 10.52 -3.21 27.59
N ALA A 338 10.36 -4.19 28.44
CA ALA A 338 9.55 -5.38 28.21
C ALA A 338 8.59 -5.57 29.39
N ASP A 339 7.55 -6.39 29.20
CA ASP A 339 6.72 -6.81 30.32
C ASP A 339 7.47 -7.81 31.20
N VAL A 340 7.25 -7.74 32.51
CA VAL A 340 7.76 -8.75 33.43
C VAL A 340 7.09 -10.08 33.13
N SER A 341 7.88 -11.14 32.89
CA SER A 341 7.34 -12.45 32.55
C SER A 341 6.52 -13.05 33.71
N ASP A 342 5.52 -13.86 33.37
CA ASP A 342 4.70 -14.52 34.39
C ASP A 342 5.52 -15.49 35.29
N GLU A 343 6.58 -16.05 34.71
CA GLU A 343 7.54 -16.84 35.46
C GLU A 343 8.25 -15.99 36.54
N ALA A 344 8.76 -14.81 36.18
CA ALA A 344 9.40 -13.89 37.09
C ALA A 344 8.43 -13.43 38.21
N LYS A 345 7.18 -13.13 37.83
CA LYS A 345 6.13 -12.78 38.81
C LYS A 345 5.85 -13.91 39.79
N SER A 346 5.92 -15.18 39.38
CA SER A 346 5.73 -16.34 40.25
C SER A 346 6.83 -16.48 41.30
N TYR A 347 8.01 -15.91 41.05
CA TYR A 347 9.14 -15.82 42.03
C TYR A 347 9.14 -14.53 42.85
N GLY A 348 8.03 -13.78 42.86
CA GLY A 348 7.86 -12.57 43.67
C GLY A 348 8.39 -11.28 43.04
N THR A 349 8.73 -11.29 41.75
CA THR A 349 9.07 -10.08 41.03
C THR A 349 7.80 -9.24 40.80
N PRO A 350 7.78 -7.92 41.12
CA PRO A 350 6.60 -7.10 40.93
C PRO A 350 6.23 -6.95 39.44
N ALA A 351 4.92 -6.76 39.18
CA ALA A 351 4.46 -6.37 37.85
C ALA A 351 4.98 -4.99 37.52
N GLY A 352 5.12 -4.71 36.22
CA GLY A 352 5.59 -3.43 35.71
C GLY A 352 6.37 -3.53 34.40
N ALA A 353 7.01 -2.44 34.02
CA ALA A 353 7.86 -2.35 32.82
C ALA A 353 9.32 -2.62 33.19
N ALA A 354 9.85 -3.78 32.77
CA ALA A 354 11.24 -4.16 32.98
C ALA A 354 12.15 -3.45 31.97
N VAL A 355 13.15 -2.73 32.45
CA VAL A 355 14.12 -1.99 31.64
C VAL A 355 15.15 -2.98 31.07
N ALA A 356 15.09 -3.21 29.77
CA ALA A 356 16.05 -4.04 29.05
C ALA A 356 17.35 -3.26 28.78
N SER A 357 17.24 -1.98 28.41
CA SER A 357 18.39 -1.10 28.21
C SER A 357 18.00 0.37 28.41
N VAL A 358 19.01 1.19 28.63
CA VAL A 358 18.88 2.65 28.79
C VAL A 358 19.67 3.31 27.66
N THR A 359 19.08 4.32 27.02
CA THR A 359 19.73 5.07 25.95
C THR A 359 20.85 5.94 26.51
N GLU A 360 22.06 5.80 25.98
CA GLU A 360 23.23 6.60 26.35
C GLU A 360 22.97 8.10 26.11
N GLY A 361 23.30 8.93 27.09
CA GLY A 361 23.02 10.36 27.08
C GLY A 361 21.54 10.73 27.22
N GLY A 362 20.64 9.73 27.30
CA GLY A 362 19.20 9.93 27.40
C GLY A 362 18.70 10.43 28.75
N PRO A 363 17.40 10.82 28.83
CA PRO A 363 16.80 11.28 30.09
C PRO A 363 16.84 10.25 31.22
N ALA A 364 16.59 8.99 30.91
CA ALA A 364 16.58 7.90 31.91
C ALA A 364 17.97 7.65 32.50
N GLU A 365 19.00 7.65 31.65
CA GLU A 365 20.40 7.50 32.13
C GLU A 365 20.77 8.67 33.07
N LYS A 366 20.47 9.91 32.67
CA LYS A 366 20.72 11.11 33.48
C LYS A 366 19.97 11.07 34.80
N ALA A 367 18.83 10.42 34.86
CA ALA A 367 18.04 10.21 36.07
C ALA A 367 18.54 9.02 36.92
N GLY A 368 19.47 8.20 36.41
CA GLY A 368 20.05 7.07 37.13
C GLY A 368 19.26 5.76 37.00
N LEU A 369 18.38 5.64 35.97
CA LEU A 369 17.81 4.35 35.58
C LEU A 369 18.88 3.42 35.02
N GLN A 370 18.72 2.12 35.22
CA GLN A 370 19.67 1.10 34.79
C GLN A 370 18.95 -0.08 34.14
N ALA A 371 19.67 -0.84 33.35
CA ALA A 371 19.18 -2.14 32.89
C ALA A 371 18.82 -3.05 34.07
N ASN A 372 17.80 -3.85 33.95
CA ASN A 372 17.18 -4.71 34.97
C ASN A 372 16.40 -3.98 36.08
N ASP A 373 16.17 -2.68 35.96
CA ASP A 373 15.17 -2.00 36.79
C ASP A 373 13.75 -2.43 36.34
N ILE A 374 12.82 -2.43 37.27
CA ILE A 374 11.40 -2.62 36.98
C ILE A 374 10.65 -1.36 37.43
N ILE A 375 10.07 -0.66 36.47
CA ILE A 375 9.22 0.50 36.76
C ILE A 375 7.85 -0.03 37.14
N THR A 376 7.44 0.21 38.38
CA THR A 376 6.20 -0.33 38.97
C THR A 376 5.10 0.71 39.08
N ALA A 377 5.47 2.02 39.13
CA ALA A 377 4.50 3.10 39.14
C ALA A 377 5.09 4.37 38.51
N VAL A 378 4.21 5.24 37.97
CA VAL A 378 4.54 6.55 37.44
C VAL A 378 3.62 7.59 38.08
N ASN A 379 4.20 8.64 38.67
CA ASN A 379 3.48 9.70 39.39
C ASN A 379 2.49 9.12 40.45
N GLY A 380 2.85 8.04 41.10
CA GLY A 380 2.04 7.34 42.11
C GLY A 380 0.95 6.44 41.55
N LYS A 381 0.76 6.34 40.24
CA LYS A 381 -0.15 5.40 39.57
C LYS A 381 0.61 4.13 39.25
N GLU A 382 0.16 2.98 39.77
CA GLU A 382 0.73 1.68 39.43
C GLU A 382 0.56 1.36 37.95
N ILE A 383 1.55 0.69 37.38
CA ILE A 383 1.56 0.23 35.98
C ILE A 383 1.72 -1.30 35.93
N SER A 384 1.03 -1.94 35.00
CA SER A 384 1.04 -3.40 34.83
C SER A 384 2.14 -3.88 33.87
N GLY A 385 2.62 -3.00 33.00
CA GLY A 385 3.63 -3.36 31.99
C GLY A 385 4.06 -2.19 31.12
N LYS A 386 4.73 -2.54 30.01
CA LYS A 386 5.29 -1.59 29.04
C LYS A 386 4.23 -0.69 28.39
N SER A 387 3.03 -1.22 28.15
CA SER A 387 1.95 -0.51 27.46
C SER A 387 1.49 0.70 28.28
N ASP A 388 1.28 0.51 29.61
CA ASP A 388 0.87 1.59 30.50
C ASP A 388 1.95 2.69 30.58
N LEU A 389 3.23 2.29 30.66
CA LEU A 389 4.35 3.23 30.66
C LEU A 389 4.38 4.05 29.36
N SER A 390 4.25 3.40 28.22
CA SER A 390 4.27 4.06 26.91
C SER A 390 3.11 5.04 26.75
N SER A 391 1.89 4.68 27.18
CA SER A 391 0.74 5.58 27.15
C SER A 391 0.96 6.82 28.02
N ILE A 392 1.47 6.64 29.25
CA ILE A 392 1.74 7.79 30.13
C ILE A 392 2.80 8.71 29.54
N ILE A 393 3.85 8.17 28.91
CA ILE A 393 4.90 8.98 28.29
C ILE A 393 4.34 9.74 27.07
N ALA A 394 3.48 9.09 26.26
CA ALA A 394 2.88 9.71 25.08
C ALA A 394 2.03 10.94 25.41
N ASP A 395 1.42 10.98 26.60
CA ASP A 395 0.60 12.09 27.09
C ASP A 395 1.44 13.25 27.66
N CYS A 396 2.78 13.10 27.75
CA CYS A 396 3.66 14.12 28.30
C CYS A 396 4.16 15.10 27.23
N ALA A 397 4.58 16.28 27.68
CA ALA A 397 5.40 17.19 26.90
C ALA A 397 6.90 17.05 27.25
N ALA A 398 7.77 17.41 26.30
CA ALA A 398 9.20 17.53 26.59
C ALA A 398 9.43 18.56 27.71
N GLY A 399 10.22 18.18 28.72
CA GLY A 399 10.45 18.98 29.92
C GLY A 399 9.61 18.60 31.14
N ASP A 400 8.54 17.80 30.96
CA ASP A 400 7.74 17.30 32.06
C ASP A 400 8.58 16.36 32.97
N LYS A 401 8.23 16.33 34.25
CA LYS A 401 8.92 15.47 35.22
C LYS A 401 8.03 14.31 35.62
N LEU A 402 8.52 13.12 35.40
CA LEU A 402 7.89 11.88 35.83
C LEU A 402 8.60 11.33 37.07
N THR A 403 7.83 11.08 38.12
CA THR A 403 8.31 10.37 39.31
C THR A 403 8.03 8.91 39.19
N LEU A 404 9.08 8.11 39.05
CA LEU A 404 9.00 6.66 38.82
C LEU A 404 9.25 5.91 40.14
N SER A 405 8.41 4.95 40.47
CA SER A 405 8.74 3.92 41.48
C SER A 405 9.45 2.77 40.76
N VAL A 406 10.68 2.51 41.19
CA VAL A 406 11.58 1.56 40.51
C VAL A 406 11.97 0.45 41.49
N TYR A 407 11.71 -0.78 41.15
CA TYR A 407 12.20 -1.93 41.87
C TYR A 407 13.57 -2.35 41.31
N ARG A 408 14.60 -2.32 42.17
CA ARG A 408 15.99 -2.66 41.84
C ARG A 408 16.57 -3.53 42.95
N GLN A 409 16.99 -4.75 42.64
CA GLN A 409 17.66 -5.67 43.56
C GLN A 409 16.92 -5.85 44.92
N GLY A 410 15.60 -6.00 44.86
CA GLY A 410 14.80 -6.21 46.08
C GLY A 410 14.39 -4.94 46.84
N GLN A 411 14.77 -3.76 46.35
CA GLN A 411 14.44 -2.47 46.95
C GLN A 411 13.60 -1.61 46.02
N THR A 412 12.70 -0.84 46.58
CA THR A 412 11.95 0.18 45.83
C THR A 412 12.64 1.54 45.97
N LEU A 413 12.96 2.14 44.84
CA LEU A 413 13.61 3.43 44.72
C LEU A 413 12.65 4.41 44.05
N THR A 414 12.82 5.71 44.34
CA THR A 414 12.12 6.78 43.61
C THR A 414 13.11 7.47 42.68
N VAL A 415 12.81 7.49 41.41
CA VAL A 415 13.64 8.14 40.37
C VAL A 415 12.81 9.19 39.64
N THR A 416 13.33 10.41 39.54
CA THR A 416 12.65 11.48 38.77
C THR A 416 13.33 11.62 37.42
N VAL A 417 12.57 11.39 36.35
CA VAL A 417 13.02 11.53 34.97
C VAL A 417 12.40 12.77 34.36
N THR A 418 13.20 13.61 33.72
CA THR A 418 12.67 14.69 32.89
C THR A 418 12.46 14.17 31.48
N VAL A 419 11.22 14.22 30.98
CA VAL A 419 10.86 13.75 29.64
C VAL A 419 11.65 14.58 28.60
N GLY A 420 12.32 13.88 27.72
CA GLY A 420 13.05 14.47 26.60
C GLY A 420 12.21 14.49 25.32
N GLU A 421 12.79 15.03 24.29
CA GLU A 421 12.23 15.06 22.94
C GLU A 421 13.06 14.13 22.05
N GLN A 422 12.41 13.11 21.50
CA GLN A 422 13.04 12.21 20.54
C GLN A 422 12.67 12.66 19.13
N THR A 423 13.68 12.86 18.28
CA THR A 423 13.51 13.24 16.88
C THR A 423 13.63 12.01 15.98
N THR A 424 12.92 11.99 14.87
CA THR A 424 12.97 10.89 13.88
C THR A 424 14.41 10.64 13.37
N SER A 425 15.21 11.68 13.25
CA SER A 425 16.64 11.58 12.88
C SER A 425 17.48 10.86 13.94
N ALA A 426 17.15 11.01 15.23
CA ALA A 426 17.82 10.25 16.30
C ALA A 426 17.45 8.76 16.28
N LEU A 427 16.22 8.42 15.90
CA LEU A 427 15.78 7.03 15.69
C LEU A 427 16.53 6.37 14.53
N ALA A 428 16.67 7.05 13.40
CA ALA A 428 17.41 6.55 12.24
C ALA A 428 18.88 6.26 12.60
N ASN A 429 19.52 7.15 13.36
CA ASN A 429 20.89 6.95 13.83
C ASN A 429 21.00 5.80 14.84
N GLN A 430 20.00 5.59 15.71
CA GLN A 430 19.98 4.44 16.62
C GLN A 430 19.80 3.10 15.90
N GLN A 431 18.90 3.03 14.94
CA GLN A 431 18.70 1.83 14.12
C GLN A 431 19.95 1.48 13.31
N GLN A 432 20.63 2.49 12.74
CA GLN A 432 21.85 2.30 12.00
C GLN A 432 23.02 1.85 12.91
N SER A 433 23.06 2.33 14.15
CA SER A 433 24.04 1.90 15.15
C SER A 433 23.81 0.47 15.62
N GLN A 434 22.56 0.08 15.85
CA GLN A 434 22.18 -1.28 16.25
C GLN A 434 22.45 -2.29 15.12
N GLN A 435 22.14 -1.93 13.89
CA GLN A 435 22.41 -2.75 12.72
C GLN A 435 23.90 -2.94 12.49
N SER A 436 24.70 -1.89 12.71
CA SER A 436 26.16 -1.95 12.64
C SER A 436 26.78 -2.82 13.73
N GLN A 437 26.24 -2.77 14.96
CA GLN A 437 26.67 -3.64 16.08
C GLN A 437 26.30 -5.11 15.85
N GLN A 438 25.14 -5.37 15.26
CA GLN A 438 24.69 -6.73 14.92
C GLN A 438 25.55 -7.35 13.81
N TYR A 439 25.97 -6.55 12.82
CA TYR A 439 26.91 -6.96 11.79
C TYR A 439 28.32 -7.24 12.36
N GLN A 440 28.79 -6.45 13.33
CA GLN A 440 30.09 -6.68 13.98
C GLN A 440 30.06 -7.93 14.87
N GLN A 441 28.96 -8.22 15.58
CA GLN A 441 28.83 -9.45 16.36
C GLN A 441 28.78 -10.72 15.50
N GLN A 442 28.23 -10.65 14.28
CA GLN A 442 28.26 -11.80 13.35
C GLN A 442 29.65 -12.05 12.76
N GLN A 443 30.50 -11.04 12.66
CA GLN A 443 31.86 -11.19 12.16
C GLN A 443 32.87 -11.67 13.24
N THR A 444 32.50 -11.62 14.52
CA THR A 444 33.36 -12.07 15.63
C THR A 444 33.03 -13.46 16.13
N MET A 445 32.14 -14.22 15.46
CA MET A 445 32.02 -15.65 15.76
C MET A 445 33.30 -16.37 15.35
N PRO A 446 34.00 -17.05 16.25
CA PRO A 446 35.18 -17.81 15.89
C PRO A 446 34.75 -18.97 14.98
N ASP A 447 35.56 -19.18 13.94
CA ASP A 447 35.44 -20.30 13.00
C ASP A 447 35.53 -21.63 13.79
N ILE A 448 34.38 -22.19 14.20
CA ILE A 448 34.28 -23.44 14.99
C ILE A 448 34.48 -24.67 14.08
N PHE A 449 34.55 -24.48 12.77
CA PHE A 449 34.82 -25.54 11.81
C PHE A 449 36.20 -25.36 11.16
N GLY A 450 37.27 -25.54 11.98
CA GLY A 450 38.59 -25.78 11.43
C GLY A 450 38.65 -27.16 10.77
N PHE A 451 38.44 -27.23 9.45
CA PHE A 451 38.95 -28.34 8.65
C PHE A 451 40.34 -27.94 8.15
N GLY A 452 41.35 -28.34 8.94
CA GLY A 452 42.70 -28.43 8.50
C GLY A 452 42.88 -29.70 7.65
N GLY A 453 43.59 -29.58 6.54
CA GLY A 453 44.02 -30.63 5.66
C GLY A 453 44.79 -30.05 4.49
#